data_9afb6f820121e13dcaaf120922c791ff
#
_entry.id   9afb6f820121e13dcaaf120922c791ff
#
_cell.length_a   1.000
_cell.length_b   1.000
_cell.length_c   1.000
_cell.angle_alpha   90.00
_cell.angle_beta   90.00
_cell.angle_gamma   90.00
#
_symmetry.space_group_name_H-M   'P 1'
#
loop_
_entity.id
_entity.type
_entity.pdbx_description
1 polymer ?
#
loop_
_entity_poly.entity_id
_entity_poly.type
_entity_poly.pdbx_seq_one_letter_code
_entity_poly.pdbx_strand_id
1 'polypeptide(L)'
;ARVIKMELGEPDASGRRSPVEIPGSEYEIEADTVIMSLGTSPNPLISSTTKGLEINRRKCIVAEEENGATSKEGVFAGGDAVTGAATVILAMGAGKAAAKGIDAYLSNK
;
A
#
# COMPACT_ATOMS: atom_id res chain seq x y z
N ALA A 1 -4.51 -10.37 -27.20
CA ALA A 1 -3.64 -10.39 -26.00
C ALA A 1 -3.26 -11.83 -25.66
N ARG A 2 -1.98 -12.09 -25.38
CA ARG A 2 -1.54 -13.40 -24.89
C ARG A 2 -1.57 -13.39 -23.36
N VAL A 3 -2.27 -14.35 -22.78
CA VAL A 3 -2.50 -14.48 -21.34
C VAL A 3 -2.17 -15.89 -20.87
N ILE A 4 -1.93 -16.05 -19.57
CA ILE A 4 -1.69 -17.34 -18.91
C ILE A 4 -2.78 -17.62 -17.88
N LYS A 5 -3.16 -18.88 -17.72
CA LYS A 5 -4.09 -19.27 -16.65
C LYS A 5 -3.40 -19.21 -15.31
N MET A 6 -4.15 -18.79 -14.30
CA MET A 6 -3.68 -18.69 -12.92
C MET A 6 -4.50 -19.63 -12.03
N GLU A 7 -3.86 -20.17 -11.00
CA GLU A 7 -4.52 -20.87 -9.90
C GLU A 7 -4.24 -20.16 -8.57
N LEU A 8 -5.04 -20.43 -7.55
CA LEU A 8 -4.81 -19.88 -6.22
C LEU A 8 -3.75 -20.70 -5.49
N GLY A 9 -2.62 -20.09 -5.17
CA GLY A 9 -1.55 -20.67 -4.37
C GLY A 9 -1.93 -20.91 -2.91
N GLU A 10 -0.96 -21.27 -2.09
CA GLU A 10 -1.15 -21.45 -0.65
C GLU A 10 -1.46 -20.12 0.04
N PRO A 11 -2.27 -20.12 1.12
CA PRO A 11 -2.57 -18.92 1.88
C PRO A 11 -1.32 -18.40 2.59
N ASP A 12 -1.12 -17.09 2.56
CA ASP A 12 -0.10 -16.40 3.34
C ASP A 12 -0.50 -16.30 4.83
N ALA A 13 0.35 -15.66 5.65
CA ALA A 13 0.10 -15.49 7.09
C ALA A 13 -1.20 -14.73 7.42
N SER A 14 -1.76 -13.97 6.46
CA SER A 14 -3.05 -13.28 6.59
C SER A 14 -4.23 -14.13 6.10
N GLY A 15 -3.98 -15.34 5.61
CA GLY A 15 -4.97 -16.22 5.00
C GLY A 15 -5.28 -15.88 3.54
N ARG A 16 -4.59 -14.90 2.93
CA ARG A 16 -4.79 -14.53 1.52
C ARG A 16 -4.03 -15.47 0.60
N ARG A 17 -4.72 -15.96 -0.41
CA ARG A 17 -4.14 -16.79 -1.48
C ARG A 17 -3.79 -15.91 -2.68
N SER A 18 -2.53 -15.89 -3.05
CA SER A 18 -2.06 -15.19 -4.24
C SER A 18 -2.18 -16.07 -5.48
N PRO A 19 -2.47 -15.50 -6.66
CA PRO A 19 -2.49 -16.25 -7.90
C PRO A 19 -1.08 -16.71 -8.29
N VAL A 20 -0.98 -17.94 -8.77
CA VAL A 20 0.24 -18.59 -9.27
C VAL A 20 0.01 -18.99 -10.73
N GLU A 21 1.00 -18.79 -11.57
CA GLU A 21 0.95 -19.15 -12.98
C GLU A 21 0.91 -20.67 -13.18
N ILE A 22 0.05 -21.14 -14.10
CA ILE A 22 0.05 -22.52 -14.56
C ILE A 22 0.94 -22.61 -15.80
N PRO A 23 2.16 -23.17 -15.71
CA PRO A 23 3.09 -23.22 -16.83
C PRO A 23 2.50 -23.93 -18.04
N GLY A 24 2.72 -23.39 -19.23
CA GLY A 24 2.25 -23.96 -20.49
C GLY A 24 0.75 -23.81 -20.74
N SER A 25 0.06 -22.95 -19.99
CA SER A 25 -1.38 -22.68 -20.13
C SER A 25 -1.69 -21.40 -20.88
N GLU A 26 -0.71 -20.83 -21.58
CA GLU A 26 -0.86 -19.60 -22.36
C GLU A 26 -1.90 -19.78 -23.47
N TYR A 27 -2.71 -18.76 -23.67
CA TYR A 27 -3.68 -18.69 -24.76
C TYR A 27 -3.87 -17.26 -25.23
N GLU A 28 -4.44 -17.10 -26.40
CA GLU A 28 -4.70 -15.79 -26.97
C GLU A 28 -6.18 -15.41 -26.85
N ILE A 29 -6.40 -14.14 -26.50
CA ILE A 29 -7.70 -13.49 -26.49
C ILE A 29 -7.71 -12.45 -27.59
N GLU A 30 -8.66 -12.52 -28.50
CA GLU A 30 -8.89 -11.47 -29.49
C GLU A 30 -9.42 -10.23 -28.76
N ALA A 31 -8.74 -9.10 -28.93
CA ALA A 31 -9.13 -7.83 -28.33
C ALA A 31 -8.55 -6.68 -29.11
N ASP A 32 -9.38 -5.70 -29.45
CA ASP A 32 -8.96 -4.46 -30.13
C ASP A 32 -8.30 -3.49 -29.14
N THR A 33 -8.72 -3.54 -27.88
CA THR A 33 -8.22 -2.64 -26.82
C THR A 33 -8.01 -3.40 -25.52
N VAL A 34 -6.89 -3.14 -24.85
CA VAL A 34 -6.58 -3.68 -23.51
C VAL A 34 -6.38 -2.53 -22.54
N ILE A 35 -7.17 -2.51 -21.47
CA ILE A 35 -7.09 -1.48 -20.42
C ILE A 35 -6.43 -2.06 -19.18
N MET A 36 -5.26 -1.52 -18.79
CA MET A 36 -4.54 -1.89 -17.58
C MET A 36 -5.07 -1.06 -16.41
N SER A 37 -6.02 -1.62 -15.66
CA SER A 37 -6.64 -1.00 -14.46
C SER A 37 -6.17 -1.67 -13.17
N LEU A 38 -4.89 -1.98 -13.09
CA LEU A 38 -4.28 -2.61 -11.94
C LEU A 38 -3.95 -1.57 -10.88
N GLY A 39 -4.24 -1.91 -9.65
CA GLY A 39 -3.96 -1.28 -8.39
C GLY A 39 -3.22 0.07 -8.34
N THR A 40 -3.39 0.78 -7.25
CA THR A 40 -2.66 2.02 -6.96
C THR A 40 -1.38 1.70 -6.18
N SER A 41 -0.35 2.52 -6.39
CA SER A 41 0.87 2.52 -5.57
C SER A 41 1.08 3.90 -4.97
N PRO A 42 1.76 4.01 -3.82
CA PRO A 42 2.13 5.30 -3.25
C PRO A 42 2.93 6.14 -4.24
N ASN A 43 2.73 7.47 -4.19
CA ASN A 43 3.49 8.38 -5.03
C ASN A 43 4.98 8.32 -4.69
N PRO A 44 5.86 7.92 -5.61
CA PRO A 44 7.28 7.76 -5.33
C PRO A 44 7.99 9.09 -5.07
N LEU A 45 7.38 10.23 -5.40
CA LEU A 45 7.97 11.54 -5.18
C LEU A 45 8.28 11.76 -3.70
N ILE A 46 7.35 11.44 -2.80
CA ILE A 46 7.55 11.64 -1.35
C ILE A 46 8.75 10.83 -0.84
N SER A 47 8.79 9.55 -1.16
CA SER A 47 9.88 8.66 -0.70
C SER A 47 11.23 9.00 -1.32
N SER A 48 11.27 9.47 -2.57
CA SER A 48 12.51 9.80 -3.26
C SER A 48 13.11 11.15 -2.87
N THR A 49 12.28 12.09 -2.42
CA THR A 49 12.74 13.46 -2.07
C THR A 49 12.91 13.68 -0.57
N THR A 50 12.37 12.80 0.28
CA THR A 50 12.40 12.94 1.74
C THR A 50 13.43 12.00 2.37
N LYS A 51 14.63 12.50 2.63
CA LYS A 51 15.68 11.74 3.31
C LYS A 51 15.27 11.42 4.76
N GLY A 52 15.58 10.19 5.22
CA GLY A 52 15.32 9.75 6.60
C GLY A 52 13.89 9.27 6.85
N LEU A 53 13.05 9.22 5.82
CA LEU A 53 11.71 8.64 5.91
C LEU A 53 11.80 7.16 5.51
N GLU A 54 11.46 6.25 6.43
CA GLU A 54 11.48 4.81 6.17
C GLU A 54 10.31 4.38 5.30
N ILE A 55 10.60 3.50 4.34
CA ILE A 55 9.67 2.98 3.34
C ILE A 55 9.73 1.45 3.36
N ASN A 56 8.60 0.80 3.38
CA ASN A 56 8.51 -0.66 3.35
C ASN A 56 8.67 -1.24 1.92
N ARG A 57 8.68 -2.58 1.81
CA ARG A 57 8.80 -3.29 0.52
C ARG A 57 7.68 -2.96 -0.47
N ARG A 58 6.51 -2.51 0.00
CA ARG A 58 5.38 -2.09 -0.83
C ARG A 58 5.45 -0.61 -1.23
N LYS A 59 6.57 0.06 -0.94
CA LYS A 59 6.79 1.50 -1.15
C LYS A 59 5.86 2.40 -0.32
N CYS A 60 5.25 1.86 0.74
CA CYS A 60 4.46 2.62 1.69
C CYS A 60 5.34 3.19 2.79
N ILE A 61 4.94 4.34 3.34
CA ILE A 61 5.62 4.98 4.47
C ILE A 61 5.46 4.09 5.71
N VAL A 62 6.54 3.86 6.45
CA VAL A 62 6.47 3.20 7.75
C VAL A 62 6.01 4.20 8.79
N ALA A 63 4.90 3.91 9.46
CA ALA A 63 4.33 4.74 10.52
C ALA A 63 3.69 3.86 11.60
N GLU A 64 3.64 4.38 12.83
CA GLU A 64 2.97 3.74 13.95
C GLU A 64 1.44 3.77 13.74
N GLU A 65 0.77 2.65 13.96
CA GLU A 65 -0.67 2.51 13.72
C GLU A 65 -1.50 3.38 14.69
N GLU A 66 -1.05 3.53 15.93
CA GLU A 66 -1.80 4.22 16.98
C GLU A 66 -1.83 5.74 16.82
N ASN A 67 -0.76 6.34 16.30
CA ASN A 67 -0.57 7.79 16.30
C ASN A 67 -0.07 8.34 14.96
N GLY A 68 0.23 7.47 13.98
CA GLY A 68 0.73 7.88 12.68
C GLY A 68 2.18 8.41 12.66
N ALA A 69 2.93 8.31 13.76
CA ALA A 69 4.31 8.80 13.80
C ALA A 69 5.21 8.01 12.83
N THR A 70 6.06 8.70 12.08
CA THR A 70 7.01 8.09 11.16
C THR A 70 8.41 8.01 11.78
N SER A 71 9.36 7.40 11.07
CA SER A 71 10.77 7.41 11.43
C SER A 71 11.39 8.82 11.50
N LYS A 72 10.71 9.83 11.01
CA LYS A 72 11.18 11.22 10.99
C LYS A 72 10.38 12.06 11.99
N GLU A 73 11.07 12.65 12.96
CA GLU A 73 10.47 13.48 14.00
C GLU A 73 9.62 14.62 13.43
N GLY A 74 8.40 14.78 13.98
CA GLY A 74 7.43 15.78 13.54
C GLY A 74 6.76 15.49 12.20
N VAL A 75 7.00 14.31 11.62
CA VAL A 75 6.36 13.85 10.39
C VAL A 75 5.41 12.69 10.71
N PHE A 76 4.17 12.82 10.29
CA PHE A 76 3.11 11.85 10.53
C PHE A 76 2.52 11.40 9.20
N ALA A 77 2.07 10.15 9.15
CA ALA A 77 1.45 9.56 7.97
C ALA A 77 0.31 8.62 8.36
N GLY A 78 -0.69 8.49 7.47
CA GLY A 78 -1.80 7.57 7.64
C GLY A 78 -2.51 7.29 6.32
N GLY A 79 -3.46 6.34 6.35
CA GLY A 79 -4.22 5.92 5.19
C GLY A 79 -3.41 5.10 4.20
N ASP A 80 -3.81 5.13 2.92
CA ASP A 80 -3.24 4.29 1.87
C ASP A 80 -1.74 4.52 1.64
N ALA A 81 -1.20 5.66 2.04
CA ALA A 81 0.23 5.94 1.98
C ALA A 81 1.04 5.05 2.94
N VAL A 82 0.41 4.51 3.98
CA VAL A 82 1.01 3.63 5.01
C VAL A 82 0.62 2.17 4.79
N THR A 83 -0.68 1.90 4.64
CA THR A 83 -1.23 0.54 4.57
C THR A 83 -1.25 -0.05 3.16
N GLY A 84 -1.11 0.78 2.13
CA GLY A 84 -1.47 0.44 0.76
C GLY A 84 -2.96 0.65 0.51
N ALA A 85 -3.39 0.47 -0.75
CA ALA A 85 -4.79 0.63 -1.12
C ALA A 85 -5.70 -0.30 -0.32
N ALA A 86 -6.62 0.30 0.44
CA ALA A 86 -7.56 -0.39 1.32
C ALA A 86 -8.96 0.24 1.20
N THR A 87 -9.74 0.21 2.27
CA THR A 87 -11.07 0.84 2.30
C THR A 87 -11.01 2.28 2.79
N VAL A 88 -11.96 3.10 2.35
CA VAL A 88 -12.11 4.49 2.81
C VAL A 88 -12.21 4.58 4.34
N ILE A 89 -12.91 3.64 4.97
CA ILE A 89 -13.06 3.60 6.44
C ILE A 89 -11.71 3.45 7.13
N LEU A 90 -10.85 2.56 6.65
CA LEU A 90 -9.51 2.35 7.21
C LEU A 90 -8.63 3.58 6.98
N ALA A 91 -8.67 4.17 5.80
CA ALA A 91 -7.91 5.38 5.48
C ALA A 91 -8.30 6.56 6.37
N MET A 92 -9.61 6.75 6.60
CA MET A 92 -10.14 7.78 7.51
C MET A 92 -9.75 7.51 8.98
N GLY A 93 -9.79 6.24 9.41
CA GLY A 93 -9.37 5.83 10.75
C GLY A 93 -7.92 6.19 11.02
N ALA A 94 -7.03 5.83 10.11
CA ALA A 94 -5.60 6.15 10.18
C ALA A 94 -5.34 7.68 10.16
N GLY A 95 -6.08 8.44 9.35
CA GLY A 95 -6.00 9.90 9.35
C GLY A 95 -6.39 10.52 10.69
N LYS A 96 -7.43 9.99 11.35
CA LYS A 96 -7.83 10.44 12.69
C LYS A 96 -6.79 10.08 13.76
N ALA A 97 -6.17 8.90 13.68
CA ALA A 97 -5.09 8.51 14.56
C ALA A 97 -3.88 9.44 14.42
N ALA A 98 -3.47 9.72 13.18
CA ALA A 98 -2.38 10.66 12.90
C ALA A 98 -2.70 12.09 13.40
N ALA A 99 -3.93 12.56 13.25
CA ALA A 99 -4.33 13.88 13.78
C ALA A 99 -4.20 13.97 15.30
N LYS A 100 -4.61 12.91 16.04
CA LYS A 100 -4.40 12.84 17.50
C LYS A 100 -2.91 12.80 17.87
N GLY A 101 -2.11 12.07 17.10
CA GLY A 101 -0.66 12.02 17.29
C GLY A 101 0.00 13.38 17.11
N ILE A 102 -0.41 14.15 16.10
CA ILE A 102 0.05 15.52 15.85
C ILE A 102 -0.34 16.45 17.01
N ASP A 103 -1.60 16.39 17.47
CA ASP A 103 -2.10 17.19 18.58
C ASP A 103 -1.29 16.92 19.86
N ALA A 104 -1.10 15.64 20.21
CA ALA A 104 -0.28 15.24 21.34
C ALA A 104 1.19 15.70 21.23
N TYR A 105 1.78 15.57 20.04
CA TYR A 105 3.14 16.03 19.79
C TYR A 105 3.31 17.54 19.98
N LEU A 106 2.36 18.33 19.50
CA LEU A 106 2.39 19.80 19.62
C LEU A 106 2.10 20.26 21.05
N SER A 107 1.22 19.57 21.79
CA SER A 107 0.88 19.88 23.17
C SER A 107 2.02 19.60 24.17
N ASN A 108 2.97 18.77 23.78
CA ASN A 108 4.15 18.43 24.61
C ASN A 108 5.42 19.19 24.22
N LYS A 109 5.33 20.15 23.31
CA LYS A 109 6.42 21.03 22.91
C LYS A 109 6.40 22.35 23.70
#